data_639f392958f53431ad57d33dfc1d1619
#
_entry.id   639f392958f53431ad57d33dfc1d1619
#
_cell.length_a   1.000
_cell.length_b   1.000
_cell.length_c   1.000
_cell.angle_alpha   90.00
_cell.angle_beta   90.00
_cell.angle_gamma   90.00
#
_symmetry.space_group_name_H-M   'P 1'
#
loop_
_entity.id
_entity.type
_entity.pdbx_description
1 polymer ?
#
loop_
_entity_poly.entity_id
_entity_poly.type
_entity_poly.pdbx_seq_one_letter_code
_entity_poly.pdbx_strand_id
1 'polypeptide(L)'
;MLNNHIIREGHLSAQPMGALKDYIAVDPVTERTAVVNFPVCRDDLFRIDVEETKKVIDRYRPELIIFGKSMVLRREPVAEIRRFVTEQNIPTTIMYDMAHVLGLVGDHFQKPFEEGAEIVTGSTHKTFFGPQRGVIGVNYRREDLKWGLWETIQSRAFPGSVSNHHLGTQLGLLMAAYEMNYFKDSYQKAVIDNAKYFAKALHEAGLHVLGDPAIGYTETHQVLVDVGYGTGPEGAERLEENNIIVNYQATPDEEGFTASGALRMGVSEMTRFGFGQTEFTELAGLMADCILRGKDVGQEVSRLRSRYTTMHYCFDGPEFQTALEQFMGQVGF
;
A
#
# COMPACT_ATOMS: atom_id res chain seq x y z
N MET A 1 -6.45 -14.87 -15.39
CA MET A 1 -6.20 -13.68 -14.57
C MET A 1 -4.75 -13.27 -14.71
N LEU A 2 -4.46 -11.98 -14.68
CA LEU A 2 -3.09 -11.42 -14.66
C LEU A 2 -2.92 -10.61 -13.37
N ASN A 3 -1.84 -10.87 -12.62
CA ASN A 3 -1.56 -10.17 -11.35
C ASN A 3 -0.04 -10.08 -11.05
N ASN A 4 0.32 -9.42 -9.96
CA ASN A 4 1.68 -9.41 -9.44
C ASN A 4 2.00 -10.76 -8.78
N HIS A 5 3.18 -11.32 -9.05
CA HIS A 5 3.65 -12.54 -8.39
C HIS A 5 3.92 -12.27 -6.91
N ILE A 6 3.58 -13.22 -6.04
CA ILE A 6 3.69 -13.02 -4.60
C ILE A 6 5.12 -12.73 -4.12
N ILE A 7 6.11 -13.40 -4.68
CA ILE A 7 7.53 -13.18 -4.37
C ILE A 7 8.01 -11.83 -4.94
N ARG A 8 7.36 -11.37 -6.03
CA ARG A 8 7.60 -10.06 -6.63
C ARG A 8 6.55 -9.05 -6.18
N GLU A 9 6.43 -8.89 -4.86
CA GLU A 9 5.63 -7.86 -4.19
C GLU A 9 4.11 -8.04 -4.21
N GLY A 10 3.57 -9.08 -4.86
CA GLY A 10 2.13 -9.32 -4.95
C GLY A 10 1.47 -9.41 -3.58
N HIS A 11 0.25 -8.89 -3.48
CA HIS A 11 -0.54 -8.97 -2.27
C HIS A 11 -1.29 -10.30 -2.18
N LEU A 12 -1.36 -10.92 -0.99
CA LEU A 12 -2.06 -12.20 -0.77
C LEU A 12 -3.53 -12.18 -1.18
N SER A 13 -4.18 -11.01 -1.14
CA SER A 13 -5.56 -10.84 -1.60
C SER A 13 -5.77 -11.18 -3.09
N ALA A 14 -4.71 -11.10 -3.89
CA ALA A 14 -4.73 -11.38 -5.32
C ALA A 14 -4.00 -12.69 -5.70
N GLN A 15 -3.80 -13.60 -4.75
CA GLN A 15 -3.03 -14.82 -5.00
C GLN A 15 -3.88 -16.10 -4.93
N PRO A 16 -3.55 -17.12 -5.75
CA PRO A 16 -4.18 -18.44 -5.69
C PRO A 16 -3.99 -19.16 -4.35
N MET A 17 -2.88 -18.88 -3.66
CA MET A 17 -2.60 -19.43 -2.33
C MET A 17 -3.24 -18.65 -1.19
N GLY A 18 -3.84 -17.50 -1.48
CA GLY A 18 -4.50 -16.61 -0.52
C GLY A 18 -6.00 -16.49 -0.79
N ALA A 19 -6.50 -15.27 -0.86
CA ALA A 19 -7.94 -15.00 -0.94
C ALA A 19 -8.61 -15.52 -2.23
N LEU A 20 -7.87 -15.81 -3.28
CA LEU A 20 -8.41 -16.33 -4.55
C LEU A 20 -8.29 -17.85 -4.70
N LYS A 21 -7.89 -18.58 -3.66
CA LYS A 21 -7.60 -20.03 -3.70
C LYS A 21 -8.69 -20.85 -4.40
N ASP A 22 -9.94 -20.62 -4.07
CA ASP A 22 -11.07 -21.43 -4.56
C ASP A 22 -11.85 -20.71 -5.70
N TYR A 23 -11.36 -19.59 -6.20
CA TYR A 23 -12.06 -18.76 -7.19
C TYR A 23 -11.37 -18.71 -8.55
N ILE A 24 -10.22 -19.33 -8.69
CA ILE A 24 -9.44 -19.34 -9.92
C ILE A 24 -9.64 -20.68 -10.63
N ALA A 25 -9.97 -20.61 -11.93
CA ALA A 25 -10.06 -21.80 -12.73
C ALA A 25 -8.73 -22.57 -12.73
N VAL A 26 -8.83 -23.90 -12.69
CA VAL A 26 -7.69 -24.82 -12.77
C VAL A 26 -7.80 -25.58 -14.08
N ASP A 27 -6.71 -25.64 -14.84
CA ASP A 27 -6.63 -26.47 -16.03
C ASP A 27 -6.76 -27.95 -15.60
N PRO A 28 -7.77 -28.67 -16.10
CA PRO A 28 -8.04 -30.04 -15.64
C PRO A 28 -6.98 -31.06 -16.04
N VAL A 29 -6.10 -30.73 -16.98
CA VAL A 29 -5.07 -31.63 -17.49
C VAL A 29 -3.71 -31.36 -16.81
N THR A 30 -3.37 -30.08 -16.66
CA THR A 30 -2.05 -29.67 -16.11
C THR A 30 -2.11 -29.33 -14.63
N GLU A 31 -3.30 -29.29 -14.02
CA GLU A 31 -3.58 -28.85 -12.63
C GLU A 31 -3.04 -27.43 -12.34
N ARG A 32 -2.71 -26.66 -13.37
CA ARG A 32 -2.23 -25.30 -13.20
C ARG A 32 -3.39 -24.32 -13.07
N THR A 33 -3.25 -23.38 -12.17
CA THR A 33 -4.20 -22.27 -12.04
C THR A 33 -4.13 -21.36 -13.27
N ALA A 34 -5.29 -20.83 -13.70
CA ALA A 34 -5.40 -19.89 -14.82
C ALA A 34 -4.91 -18.49 -14.44
N VAL A 35 -3.67 -18.41 -13.98
CA VAL A 35 -2.97 -17.18 -13.56
C VAL A 35 -1.69 -17.01 -14.34
N VAL A 36 -1.46 -15.79 -14.81
CA VAL A 36 -0.16 -15.32 -15.31
C VAL A 36 0.26 -14.13 -14.48
N ASN A 37 1.58 -13.90 -14.39
CA ASN A 37 2.10 -12.80 -13.61
C ASN A 37 2.64 -11.68 -14.51
N PHE A 38 2.60 -10.45 -14.00
CA PHE A 38 3.23 -9.32 -14.66
C PHE A 38 4.74 -9.56 -14.82
N PRO A 39 5.29 -9.39 -16.01
CA PRO A 39 6.71 -9.21 -16.18
C PRO A 39 7.19 -7.94 -15.48
N VAL A 40 8.39 -7.99 -14.93
CA VAL A 40 9.05 -6.82 -14.32
C VAL A 40 10.29 -6.41 -15.11
N CYS A 41 10.68 -5.14 -14.99
CA CYS A 41 11.87 -4.63 -15.63
C CYS A 41 13.13 -5.28 -15.04
N ARG A 42 14.14 -5.51 -15.85
CA ARG A 42 15.40 -6.13 -15.38
C ARG A 42 16.26 -5.19 -14.56
N ASP A 43 16.16 -3.90 -14.84
CA ASP A 43 16.88 -2.82 -14.18
C ASP A 43 16.18 -2.32 -12.90
N ASP A 44 14.90 -2.64 -12.73
CA ASP A 44 14.09 -2.28 -11.56
C ASP A 44 12.98 -3.32 -11.35
N LEU A 45 13.24 -4.28 -10.48
CA LEU A 45 12.31 -5.38 -10.20
C LEU A 45 10.99 -4.92 -9.54
N PHE A 46 10.96 -3.68 -9.03
CA PHE A 46 9.76 -3.07 -8.48
C PHE A 46 8.86 -2.42 -9.54
N ARG A 47 9.29 -2.41 -10.79
CA ARG A 47 8.57 -1.80 -11.92
C ARG A 47 8.04 -2.86 -12.88
N ILE A 48 6.74 -2.80 -13.19
CA ILE A 48 6.12 -3.64 -14.23
C ILE A 48 6.68 -3.25 -15.61
N ASP A 49 7.11 -4.26 -16.37
CA ASP A 49 7.49 -4.07 -17.77
C ASP A 49 6.22 -3.98 -18.64
N VAL A 50 5.90 -2.78 -19.09
CA VAL A 50 4.67 -2.50 -19.85
C VAL A 50 4.68 -3.21 -21.20
N GLU A 51 5.81 -3.22 -21.90
CA GLU A 51 5.87 -3.82 -23.26
C GLU A 51 5.79 -5.33 -23.21
N GLU A 52 6.47 -5.98 -22.28
CA GLU A 52 6.31 -7.43 -22.07
C GLU A 52 4.91 -7.76 -21.53
N THR A 53 4.33 -6.92 -20.69
CA THR A 53 2.95 -7.09 -20.21
C THR A 53 1.93 -7.05 -21.34
N LYS A 54 2.08 -6.15 -22.32
CA LYS A 54 1.22 -6.12 -23.52
C LYS A 54 1.27 -7.44 -24.28
N LYS A 55 2.46 -8.04 -24.45
CA LYS A 55 2.61 -9.36 -25.10
C LYS A 55 1.93 -10.48 -24.32
N VAL A 56 2.04 -10.44 -22.97
CA VAL A 56 1.35 -11.39 -22.10
C VAL A 56 -0.18 -11.25 -22.24
N ILE A 57 -0.69 -10.03 -22.22
CA ILE A 57 -2.13 -9.77 -22.37
C ILE A 57 -2.62 -10.22 -23.75
N ASP A 58 -1.90 -9.93 -24.82
CA ASP A 58 -2.30 -10.34 -26.18
C ASP A 58 -2.32 -11.86 -26.31
N ARG A 59 -1.34 -12.55 -25.74
CA ARG A 59 -1.25 -14.01 -25.75
C ARG A 59 -2.33 -14.70 -24.93
N TYR A 60 -2.58 -14.25 -23.71
CA TYR A 60 -3.42 -14.98 -22.74
C TYR A 60 -4.83 -14.42 -22.59
N ARG A 61 -5.11 -13.22 -23.12
CA ARG A 61 -6.42 -12.57 -23.09
C ARG A 61 -7.10 -12.67 -21.72
N PRO A 62 -6.47 -12.19 -20.63
CA PRO A 62 -7.01 -12.36 -19.29
C PRO A 62 -8.35 -11.62 -19.13
N GLU A 63 -9.35 -12.28 -18.53
CA GLU A 63 -10.64 -11.66 -18.20
C GLU A 63 -10.53 -10.64 -17.07
N LEU A 64 -9.54 -10.80 -16.18
CA LEU A 64 -9.28 -9.94 -15.03
C LEU A 64 -7.80 -9.62 -14.94
N ILE A 65 -7.48 -8.35 -14.81
CA ILE A 65 -6.15 -7.81 -14.51
C ILE A 65 -6.22 -7.14 -13.14
N ILE A 66 -5.35 -7.55 -12.20
CA ILE A 66 -5.29 -6.99 -10.85
C ILE A 66 -3.94 -6.32 -10.64
N PHE A 67 -3.94 -5.00 -10.57
CA PHE A 67 -2.81 -4.21 -10.08
C PHE A 67 -2.82 -4.13 -8.56
N GLY A 68 -1.69 -3.75 -7.99
CA GLY A 68 -1.52 -3.58 -6.56
C GLY A 68 -0.56 -4.58 -5.94
N LYS A 69 0.18 -4.11 -4.94
CA LYS A 69 1.31 -4.82 -4.33
C LYS A 69 1.33 -4.60 -2.82
N SER A 70 2.07 -5.46 -2.12
CA SER A 70 2.41 -5.26 -0.69
C SER A 70 3.62 -4.33 -0.52
N MET A 71 4.56 -4.39 -1.48
CA MET A 71 5.70 -3.47 -1.56
C MET A 71 5.52 -2.56 -2.78
N VAL A 72 5.05 -1.35 -2.54
CA VAL A 72 4.71 -0.40 -3.62
C VAL A 72 5.72 0.72 -3.63
N LEU A 73 6.78 0.58 -4.42
CA LEU A 73 7.77 1.66 -4.63
C LEU A 73 7.47 2.48 -5.89
N ARG A 74 6.72 1.93 -6.85
CA ARG A 74 6.42 2.54 -8.13
C ARG A 74 4.91 2.68 -8.33
N ARG A 75 4.53 3.60 -9.21
CA ARG A 75 3.16 3.65 -9.77
C ARG A 75 2.90 2.42 -10.61
N GLU A 76 1.67 1.94 -10.59
CA GLU A 76 1.22 0.87 -11.45
C GLU A 76 0.80 1.41 -12.84
N PRO A 77 1.14 0.75 -13.96
CA PRO A 77 0.90 1.27 -15.31
C PRO A 77 -0.55 1.06 -15.77
N VAL A 78 -1.52 1.53 -14.99
CA VAL A 78 -2.95 1.31 -15.24
C VAL A 78 -3.39 1.96 -16.55
N ALA A 79 -2.99 3.23 -16.78
CA ALA A 79 -3.40 3.99 -17.95
C ALA A 79 -2.85 3.40 -19.26
N GLU A 80 -1.59 2.95 -19.25
CA GLU A 80 -0.94 2.33 -20.42
C GLU A 80 -1.62 1.01 -20.78
N ILE A 81 -1.90 0.19 -19.78
CA ILE A 81 -2.56 -1.11 -20.00
C ILE A 81 -4.02 -0.92 -20.39
N ARG A 82 -4.75 0.03 -19.78
CA ARG A 82 -6.13 0.36 -20.20
C ARG A 82 -6.17 0.78 -21.66
N ARG A 83 -5.27 1.65 -22.09
CA ARG A 83 -5.18 2.09 -23.48
C ARG A 83 -4.97 0.90 -24.41
N PHE A 84 -4.01 0.04 -24.11
CA PHE A 84 -3.69 -1.13 -24.91
C PHE A 84 -4.88 -2.10 -25.06
N VAL A 85 -5.53 -2.49 -23.96
CA VAL A 85 -6.66 -3.42 -24.01
C VAL A 85 -7.87 -2.82 -24.76
N THR A 86 -8.04 -1.50 -24.70
CA THR A 86 -9.08 -0.79 -25.45
C THR A 86 -8.77 -0.79 -26.95
N GLU A 87 -7.57 -0.45 -27.37
CA GLU A 87 -7.12 -0.45 -28.76
C GLU A 87 -7.18 -1.83 -29.38
N GLN A 88 -6.87 -2.88 -28.61
CA GLN A 88 -6.92 -4.28 -29.07
C GLN A 88 -8.29 -4.94 -28.91
N ASN A 89 -9.32 -4.21 -28.49
CA ASN A 89 -10.66 -4.75 -28.21
C ASN A 89 -10.63 -5.99 -27.31
N ILE A 90 -9.81 -5.98 -26.24
CA ILE A 90 -9.73 -7.09 -25.28
C ILE A 90 -10.75 -6.83 -24.16
N PRO A 91 -11.77 -7.69 -23.98
CA PRO A 91 -12.83 -7.50 -22.98
C PRO A 91 -12.34 -7.92 -21.59
N THR A 92 -11.35 -7.23 -21.04
CA THR A 92 -10.83 -7.46 -19.69
C THR A 92 -11.39 -6.47 -18.68
N THR A 93 -11.51 -6.88 -17.44
CA THR A 93 -11.78 -5.99 -16.31
C THR A 93 -10.47 -5.63 -15.64
N ILE A 94 -10.23 -4.35 -15.40
CA ILE A 94 -9.05 -3.87 -14.65
C ILE A 94 -9.47 -3.51 -13.23
N MET A 95 -8.83 -4.15 -12.27
CA MET A 95 -8.97 -3.90 -10.85
C MET A 95 -7.64 -3.37 -10.27
N TYR A 96 -7.73 -2.44 -9.33
CA TYR A 96 -6.58 -1.99 -8.57
C TYR A 96 -6.80 -2.22 -7.07
N ASP A 97 -5.99 -3.10 -6.47
CA ASP A 97 -5.92 -3.25 -5.03
C ASP A 97 -5.01 -2.18 -4.43
N MET A 98 -5.64 -1.14 -3.91
CA MET A 98 -4.98 0.01 -3.30
C MET A 98 -4.74 -0.17 -1.79
N ALA A 99 -4.76 -1.38 -1.27
CA ALA A 99 -4.72 -1.62 0.18
C ALA A 99 -3.57 -0.88 0.88
N HIS A 100 -2.40 -0.80 0.25
CA HIS A 100 -1.24 -0.11 0.82
C HIS A 100 -1.18 1.40 0.50
N VAL A 101 -1.88 1.86 -0.53
CA VAL A 101 -1.74 3.23 -1.05
C VAL A 101 -3.06 4.02 -1.10
N LEU A 102 -4.14 3.52 -0.48
CA LEU A 102 -5.44 4.17 -0.50
C LEU A 102 -5.39 5.65 -0.07
N GLY A 103 -4.63 5.97 0.97
CA GLY A 103 -4.46 7.33 1.46
C GLY A 103 -3.58 8.24 0.58
N LEU A 104 -2.95 7.67 -0.46
CA LEU A 104 -2.14 8.41 -1.42
C LEU A 104 -2.86 8.65 -2.75
N VAL A 105 -4.08 8.10 -2.91
CA VAL A 105 -4.88 8.32 -4.12
C VAL A 105 -5.17 9.80 -4.31
N GLY A 106 -4.66 10.38 -5.40
CA GLY A 106 -4.76 11.81 -5.67
C GLY A 106 -3.66 12.31 -6.61
N ASP A 107 -3.50 13.64 -6.68
CA ASP A 107 -2.59 14.30 -7.61
C ASP A 107 -1.11 14.00 -7.34
N HIS A 108 -0.77 13.65 -6.12
CA HIS A 108 0.63 13.38 -5.75
C HIS A 108 1.08 11.95 -6.05
N PHE A 109 0.12 11.02 -6.27
CA PHE A 109 0.44 9.63 -6.61
C PHE A 109 -0.34 9.15 -7.84
N GLN A 110 -1.47 8.46 -7.66
CA GLN A 110 -2.28 7.90 -8.76
C GLN A 110 -3.76 8.14 -8.54
N LYS A 111 -4.50 8.16 -9.64
CA LYS A 111 -5.97 8.22 -9.67
C LYS A 111 -6.53 7.04 -10.47
N PRO A 112 -6.60 5.84 -9.89
CA PRO A 112 -6.88 4.62 -10.63
C PRO A 112 -8.14 4.66 -11.51
N PHE A 113 -9.23 5.29 -11.07
CA PHE A 113 -10.44 5.43 -11.87
C PHE A 113 -10.24 6.33 -13.10
N GLU A 114 -9.49 7.43 -12.95
CA GLU A 114 -9.17 8.32 -14.08
C GLU A 114 -8.20 7.64 -15.06
N GLU A 115 -7.35 6.74 -14.56
CA GLU A 115 -6.41 5.93 -15.33
C GLU A 115 -7.08 4.72 -16.00
N GLY A 116 -8.34 4.42 -15.67
CA GLY A 116 -9.14 3.39 -16.32
C GLY A 116 -9.31 2.07 -15.56
N ALA A 117 -8.99 2.02 -14.28
CA ALA A 117 -9.45 0.93 -13.42
C ALA A 117 -10.97 0.97 -13.32
N GLU A 118 -11.59 -0.20 -13.33
CA GLU A 118 -13.05 -0.34 -13.24
C GLU A 118 -13.48 -0.67 -11.81
N ILE A 119 -12.62 -1.39 -11.09
CA ILE A 119 -12.84 -1.82 -9.69
C ILE A 119 -11.61 -1.40 -8.88
N VAL A 120 -11.85 -0.89 -7.70
CA VAL A 120 -10.81 -0.61 -6.72
C VAL A 120 -11.15 -1.26 -5.39
N THR A 121 -10.14 -1.76 -4.70
CA THR A 121 -10.24 -2.21 -3.31
C THR A 121 -9.19 -1.49 -2.47
N GLY A 122 -9.43 -1.33 -1.18
CA GLY A 122 -8.48 -0.63 -0.33
C GLY A 122 -8.67 -0.93 1.15
N SER A 123 -7.57 -0.81 1.90
CA SER A 123 -7.57 -0.87 3.36
C SER A 123 -7.65 0.54 3.95
N THR A 124 -8.59 0.73 4.88
CA THR A 124 -8.84 2.07 5.46
C THR A 124 -7.97 2.40 6.66
N HIS A 125 -7.00 1.55 7.01
CA HIS A 125 -6.19 1.63 8.24
C HIS A 125 -4.68 1.60 7.98
N LYS A 126 -4.24 1.85 6.75
CA LYS A 126 -2.83 1.95 6.37
C LYS A 126 -2.50 3.41 6.06
N THR A 127 -2.18 3.73 4.82
CA THR A 127 -1.97 5.13 4.41
C THR A 127 -3.23 5.99 4.55
N PHE A 128 -4.42 5.40 4.35
CA PHE A 128 -5.68 6.00 4.74
C PHE A 128 -5.87 5.75 6.25
N PHE A 129 -5.71 6.76 7.06
CA PHE A 129 -5.60 6.72 8.52
C PHE A 129 -6.92 6.52 9.27
N GLY A 130 -7.81 5.71 8.74
CA GLY A 130 -9.09 5.37 9.35
C GLY A 130 -9.07 4.09 10.18
N PRO A 131 -10.23 3.67 10.71
CA PRO A 131 -10.35 2.40 11.42
C PRO A 131 -10.14 1.21 10.48
N GLN A 132 -9.80 0.05 11.04
CA GLN A 132 -9.54 -1.17 10.29
C GLN A 132 -10.79 -1.67 9.59
N ARG A 133 -10.91 -1.38 8.30
CA ARG A 133 -11.94 -1.84 7.36
C ARG A 133 -11.39 -1.94 5.95
N GLY A 134 -12.20 -2.47 5.04
CA GLY A 134 -11.96 -2.45 3.61
C GLY A 134 -13.02 -1.61 2.90
N VAL A 135 -12.64 -1.09 1.75
CA VAL A 135 -13.55 -0.43 0.80
C VAL A 135 -13.48 -1.13 -0.54
N ILE A 136 -14.62 -1.18 -1.23
CA ILE A 136 -14.73 -1.60 -2.62
C ILE A 136 -15.43 -0.46 -3.37
N GLY A 137 -14.84 -0.01 -4.46
CA GLY A 137 -15.42 0.98 -5.33
C GLY A 137 -15.44 0.48 -6.77
N VAL A 138 -16.43 0.92 -7.55
CA VAL A 138 -16.52 0.64 -8.99
C VAL A 138 -16.79 1.92 -9.75
N ASN A 139 -16.32 1.95 -11.00
CA ASN A 139 -16.59 3.03 -11.94
C ASN A 139 -17.68 2.60 -12.96
N TYR A 140 -18.78 2.02 -12.45
CA TYR A 140 -19.93 1.63 -13.26
C TYR A 140 -21.12 2.51 -12.96
N ARG A 141 -21.88 2.86 -14.01
CA ARG A 141 -23.18 3.48 -13.90
C ARG A 141 -24.27 2.42 -14.09
N ARG A 142 -25.48 2.74 -13.68
CA ARG A 142 -26.62 1.80 -13.72
C ARG A 142 -26.96 1.34 -15.14
N GLU A 143 -26.67 2.16 -16.13
CA GLU A 143 -26.86 1.87 -17.56
C GLU A 143 -25.73 1.05 -18.20
N ASP A 144 -24.62 0.84 -17.51
CA ASP A 144 -23.49 0.09 -18.06
C ASP A 144 -23.76 -1.41 -18.10
N LEU A 145 -23.27 -2.09 -19.13
CA LEU A 145 -23.39 -3.55 -19.27
C LEU A 145 -22.81 -4.32 -18.09
N LYS A 146 -21.81 -3.76 -17.40
CA LYS A 146 -21.15 -4.36 -16.24
C LYS A 146 -21.83 -4.01 -14.89
N TRP A 147 -22.96 -3.31 -14.87
CA TRP A 147 -23.66 -2.98 -13.63
C TRP A 147 -24.04 -4.22 -12.81
N GLY A 148 -24.44 -5.31 -13.46
CA GLY A 148 -24.73 -6.58 -12.79
C GLY A 148 -23.55 -7.18 -12.03
N LEU A 149 -22.30 -6.88 -12.43
CA LEU A 149 -21.11 -7.25 -11.67
C LEU A 149 -21.07 -6.51 -10.34
N TRP A 150 -21.39 -5.21 -10.33
CA TRP A 150 -21.47 -4.44 -9.08
C TRP A 150 -22.56 -4.98 -8.14
N GLU A 151 -23.74 -5.28 -8.65
CA GLU A 151 -24.81 -5.88 -7.82
C GLU A 151 -24.38 -7.21 -7.22
N THR A 152 -23.64 -8.03 -7.98
CA THR A 152 -23.05 -9.27 -7.49
C THR A 152 -22.01 -9.01 -6.41
N ILE A 153 -21.09 -8.04 -6.59
CA ILE A 153 -20.09 -7.66 -5.59
C ILE A 153 -20.78 -7.21 -4.30
N GLN A 154 -21.81 -6.35 -4.39
CA GLN A 154 -22.56 -5.89 -3.22
C GLN A 154 -23.19 -7.06 -2.45
N SER A 155 -23.86 -7.97 -3.14
CA SER A 155 -24.51 -9.11 -2.50
C SER A 155 -23.51 -10.10 -1.89
N ARG A 156 -22.34 -10.25 -2.47
CA ARG A 156 -21.24 -11.05 -1.94
C ARG A 156 -20.54 -10.38 -0.76
N ALA A 157 -20.45 -9.07 -0.75
CA ALA A 157 -19.93 -8.32 0.40
C ALA A 157 -20.91 -8.39 1.58
N PHE A 158 -22.19 -8.09 1.35
CA PHE A 158 -23.26 -8.15 2.35
C PHE A 158 -24.56 -8.68 1.72
N PRO A 159 -25.19 -9.75 2.30
CA PRO A 159 -24.78 -10.48 3.50
C PRO A 159 -23.81 -11.66 3.24
N GLY A 160 -23.24 -11.78 2.04
CA GLY A 160 -22.45 -12.94 1.63
C GLY A 160 -21.18 -13.17 2.46
N SER A 161 -20.41 -12.14 2.75
CA SER A 161 -19.15 -12.23 3.52
C SER A 161 -19.26 -11.63 4.91
N VAL A 162 -20.10 -10.60 5.09
CA VAL A 162 -20.34 -9.95 6.37
C VAL A 162 -21.84 -9.93 6.65
N SER A 163 -22.24 -10.18 7.91
CA SER A 163 -23.66 -10.28 8.29
C SER A 163 -24.23 -8.99 8.85
N ASN A 164 -23.38 -8.05 9.28
CA ASN A 164 -23.82 -6.82 9.92
C ASN A 164 -22.76 -5.73 9.81
N HIS A 165 -23.13 -4.50 10.17
CA HIS A 165 -22.28 -3.33 10.21
C HIS A 165 -21.98 -2.90 11.66
N HIS A 166 -20.92 -2.11 11.84
CA HIS A 166 -20.51 -1.57 13.12
C HIS A 166 -20.57 -0.04 13.07
N LEU A 167 -21.62 0.56 13.60
CA LEU A 167 -21.89 2.00 13.51
C LEU A 167 -20.75 2.85 14.03
N GLY A 168 -20.16 2.53 15.19
CA GLY A 168 -19.03 3.27 15.75
C GLY A 168 -17.82 3.29 14.79
N THR A 169 -17.53 2.15 14.13
CA THR A 169 -16.46 2.09 13.14
C THR A 169 -16.80 2.89 11.86
N GLN A 170 -18.08 2.92 11.48
CA GLN A 170 -18.53 3.72 10.33
C GLN A 170 -18.40 5.21 10.60
N LEU A 171 -18.72 5.67 11.82
CA LEU A 171 -18.52 7.07 12.23
C LEU A 171 -17.03 7.43 12.22
N GLY A 172 -16.16 6.57 12.75
CA GLY A 172 -14.71 6.77 12.69
C GLY A 172 -14.19 6.82 11.25
N LEU A 173 -14.72 5.97 10.36
CA LEU A 173 -14.36 5.99 8.94
C LEU A 173 -14.86 7.27 8.24
N LEU A 174 -16.07 7.71 8.57
CA LEU A 174 -16.63 8.96 8.05
C LEU A 174 -15.75 10.15 8.44
N MET A 175 -15.35 10.24 9.71
CA MET A 175 -14.45 11.28 10.19
C MET A 175 -13.11 11.22 9.42
N ALA A 176 -12.47 10.07 9.34
CA ALA A 176 -11.22 9.91 8.61
C ALA A 176 -11.35 10.25 7.12
N ALA A 177 -12.51 9.99 6.50
CA ALA A 177 -12.76 10.37 5.11
C ALA A 177 -12.87 11.90 4.92
N TYR A 178 -13.50 12.59 5.86
CA TYR A 178 -13.54 14.07 5.83
C TYR A 178 -12.15 14.67 6.07
N GLU A 179 -11.41 14.17 7.04
CA GLU A 179 -10.03 14.61 7.30
C GLU A 179 -9.13 14.34 6.09
N MET A 180 -9.18 13.13 5.53
CA MET A 180 -8.44 12.78 4.32
C MET A 180 -8.80 13.71 3.16
N ASN A 181 -10.09 13.98 2.93
CA ASN A 181 -10.50 14.88 1.85
C ASN A 181 -10.01 16.32 2.05
N TYR A 182 -9.94 16.78 3.29
CA TYR A 182 -9.50 18.14 3.63
C TYR A 182 -7.98 18.28 3.57
N PHE A 183 -7.24 17.31 4.13
CA PHE A 183 -5.79 17.38 4.29
C PHE A 183 -5.01 16.64 3.19
N LYS A 184 -5.66 15.92 2.26
CA LYS A 184 -5.01 15.00 1.31
C LYS A 184 -3.79 15.58 0.61
N ASP A 185 -3.87 16.79 0.10
CA ASP A 185 -2.79 17.36 -0.70
C ASP A 185 -1.54 17.62 0.14
N SER A 186 -1.70 18.22 1.31
CA SER A 186 -0.58 18.46 2.23
C SER A 186 -0.04 17.18 2.86
N TYR A 187 -0.93 16.25 3.24
CA TYR A 187 -0.57 14.96 3.82
C TYR A 187 0.17 14.08 2.81
N GLN A 188 -0.39 13.88 1.62
CA GLN A 188 0.19 13.04 0.58
C GLN A 188 1.57 13.54 0.17
N LYS A 189 1.69 14.86 -0.06
CA LYS A 189 2.97 15.48 -0.39
C LYS A 189 3.99 15.25 0.72
N ALA A 190 3.63 15.51 1.97
CA ALA A 190 4.53 15.32 3.11
C ALA A 190 4.97 13.86 3.27
N VAL A 191 4.06 12.90 3.11
CA VAL A 191 4.36 11.46 3.19
C VAL A 191 5.35 11.05 2.10
N ILE A 192 5.12 11.44 0.85
CA ILE A 192 5.99 11.06 -0.26
C ILE A 192 7.37 11.73 -0.13
N ASP A 193 7.41 13.01 0.21
CA ASP A 193 8.67 13.72 0.43
C ASP A 193 9.48 13.11 1.59
N ASN A 194 8.82 12.83 2.71
CA ASN A 194 9.44 12.19 3.87
C ASN A 194 9.98 10.78 3.55
N ALA A 195 9.26 9.99 2.74
CA ALA A 195 9.74 8.68 2.32
C ALA A 195 11.04 8.80 1.50
N LYS A 196 11.11 9.76 0.58
CA LYS A 196 12.32 10.04 -0.21
C LYS A 196 13.48 10.54 0.65
N TYR A 197 13.22 11.45 1.58
CA TYR A 197 14.22 11.94 2.53
C TYR A 197 14.76 10.83 3.43
N PHE A 198 13.86 10.00 3.96
CA PHE A 198 14.25 8.88 4.82
C PHE A 198 15.06 7.83 4.07
N ALA A 199 14.65 7.44 2.87
CA ALA A 199 15.39 6.53 2.01
C ALA A 199 16.81 7.04 1.72
N LYS A 200 16.94 8.32 1.36
CA LYS A 200 18.24 8.97 1.13
C LYS A 200 19.10 8.99 2.40
N ALA A 201 18.51 9.35 3.55
CA ALA A 201 19.23 9.41 4.83
C ALA A 201 19.72 8.03 5.28
N LEU A 202 18.92 6.97 5.09
CA LEU A 202 19.32 5.58 5.35
C LEU A 202 20.50 5.16 4.46
N HIS A 203 20.45 5.50 3.17
CA HIS A 203 21.54 5.24 2.24
C HIS A 203 22.83 5.98 2.65
N GLU A 204 22.72 7.27 2.97
CA GLU A 204 23.85 8.09 3.45
C GLU A 204 24.43 7.58 4.79
N ALA A 205 23.60 6.97 5.64
CA ALA A 205 24.03 6.32 6.89
C ALA A 205 24.71 4.96 6.66
N GLY A 206 24.72 4.45 5.41
CA GLY A 206 25.42 3.23 5.01
C GLY A 206 24.53 1.99 4.88
N LEU A 207 23.21 2.12 4.99
CA LEU A 207 22.27 1.03 4.77
C LEU A 207 21.99 0.82 3.27
N HIS A 208 21.76 -0.42 2.86
CA HIS A 208 21.42 -0.75 1.48
C HIS A 208 19.93 -0.52 1.22
N VAL A 209 19.57 0.66 0.71
CA VAL A 209 18.19 1.01 0.38
C VAL A 209 17.83 0.49 -0.99
N LEU A 210 16.70 -0.23 -1.09
CA LEU A 210 16.16 -0.76 -2.34
C LEU A 210 15.34 0.31 -3.09
N GLY A 211 15.25 0.15 -4.41
CA GLY A 211 14.58 1.08 -5.30
C GLY A 211 15.57 1.94 -6.10
N ASP A 212 15.04 2.77 -6.99
CA ASP A 212 15.84 3.57 -7.92
C ASP A 212 16.21 4.93 -7.30
N PRO A 213 17.50 5.22 -7.08
CA PRO A 213 17.95 6.51 -6.55
C PRO A 213 17.54 7.72 -7.42
N ALA A 214 17.35 7.53 -8.74
CA ALA A 214 16.99 8.61 -9.65
C ALA A 214 15.61 9.22 -9.35
N ILE A 215 14.71 8.45 -8.73
CA ILE A 215 13.39 8.93 -8.28
C ILE A 215 13.32 9.20 -6.76
N GLY A 216 14.43 9.04 -6.04
CA GLY A 216 14.50 9.08 -4.59
C GLY A 216 14.02 7.78 -3.94
N TYR A 217 14.29 6.64 -4.59
CA TYR A 217 13.98 5.27 -4.17
C TYR A 217 12.51 4.86 -4.20
N THR A 218 11.57 5.78 -4.02
CA THR A 218 10.14 5.48 -3.92
C THR A 218 9.27 6.62 -4.45
N GLU A 219 8.09 6.28 -4.96
CA GLU A 219 7.01 7.21 -5.29
C GLU A 219 5.86 7.15 -4.26
N THR A 220 6.03 6.38 -3.18
CA THR A 220 5.00 6.14 -2.17
C THR A 220 5.49 6.48 -0.75
N HIS A 221 4.82 5.93 0.25
CA HIS A 221 5.16 6.03 1.67
C HIS A 221 6.18 4.99 2.13
N GLN A 222 6.48 3.98 1.30
CA GLN A 222 7.31 2.84 1.70
C GLN A 222 8.78 3.08 1.42
N VAL A 223 9.60 2.59 2.33
CA VAL A 223 11.06 2.51 2.21
C VAL A 223 11.48 1.08 2.54
N LEU A 224 12.32 0.51 1.69
CA LEU A 224 12.85 -0.84 1.83
C LEU A 224 14.36 -0.80 2.04
N VAL A 225 14.83 -1.59 3.00
CA VAL A 225 16.27 -1.75 3.29
C VAL A 225 16.60 -3.22 3.23
N ASP A 226 17.55 -3.59 2.38
CA ASP A 226 18.12 -4.92 2.37
C ASP A 226 19.15 -5.04 3.50
N VAL A 227 18.96 -6.04 4.36
CA VAL A 227 19.84 -6.36 5.49
C VAL A 227 20.56 -7.69 5.32
N GLY A 228 20.40 -8.31 4.15
CA GLY A 228 21.02 -9.57 3.77
C GLY A 228 20.05 -10.75 3.76
N TYR A 229 20.38 -11.73 2.93
CA TYR A 229 19.54 -12.91 2.70
C TYR A 229 19.15 -13.61 4.02
N GLY A 230 17.84 -13.73 4.27
CA GLY A 230 17.30 -14.40 5.44
C GLY A 230 17.47 -13.68 6.78
N THR A 231 18.07 -12.49 6.83
CA THR A 231 18.36 -11.77 8.09
C THR A 231 17.32 -10.71 8.45
N GLY A 232 16.28 -10.54 7.61
CA GLY A 232 15.19 -9.60 7.87
C GLY A 232 14.51 -9.78 9.24
N PRO A 233 14.14 -11.02 9.66
CA PRO A 233 13.57 -11.26 10.99
C PRO A 233 14.48 -10.79 12.14
N GLU A 234 15.77 -11.13 12.11
CA GLU A 234 16.74 -10.70 13.13
C GLU A 234 16.89 -9.18 13.15
N GLY A 235 16.98 -8.56 11.95
CA GLY A 235 17.05 -7.10 11.83
C GLY A 235 15.81 -6.39 12.40
N ALA A 236 14.62 -6.95 12.15
CA ALA A 236 13.37 -6.41 12.69
C ALA A 236 13.28 -6.56 14.21
N GLU A 237 13.63 -7.74 14.76
CA GLU A 237 13.67 -8.01 16.21
C GLU A 237 14.63 -7.04 16.93
N ARG A 238 15.85 -6.88 16.40
CA ARG A 238 16.84 -5.95 16.96
C ARG A 238 16.33 -4.50 16.97
N LEU A 239 15.65 -4.05 15.93
CA LEU A 239 15.04 -2.72 15.89
C LEU A 239 13.89 -2.61 16.89
N GLU A 240 13.04 -3.63 17.03
CA GLU A 240 11.94 -3.66 18.00
C GLU A 240 12.45 -3.57 19.45
N GLU A 241 13.50 -4.27 19.80
CA GLU A 241 14.19 -4.15 21.09
C GLU A 241 14.67 -2.71 21.37
N ASN A 242 14.88 -1.92 20.31
CA ASN A 242 15.26 -0.51 20.35
C ASN A 242 14.08 0.47 20.10
N ASN A 243 12.84 0.02 20.28
CA ASN A 243 11.62 0.80 20.10
C ASN A 243 11.36 1.29 18.65
N ILE A 244 11.92 0.62 17.65
CA ILE A 244 11.69 0.88 16.23
C ILE A 244 10.97 -0.33 15.64
N ILE A 245 9.65 -0.20 15.44
CA ILE A 245 8.82 -1.28 14.91
C ILE A 245 8.81 -1.21 13.38
N VAL A 246 9.28 -2.28 12.75
CA VAL A 246 9.31 -2.45 11.30
C VAL A 246 8.78 -3.82 10.92
N ASN A 247 8.45 -4.01 9.64
CA ASN A 247 8.13 -5.32 9.11
C ASN A 247 9.33 -5.86 8.31
N TYR A 248 9.49 -7.17 8.23
CA TYR A 248 10.42 -7.81 7.31
C TYR A 248 9.69 -8.45 6.13
N GLN A 249 10.37 -8.55 4.98
CA GLN A 249 9.79 -9.02 3.74
C GLN A 249 10.86 -9.67 2.86
N ALA A 250 10.47 -10.64 2.05
CA ALA A 250 11.34 -11.13 0.97
C ALA A 250 11.50 -10.05 -0.11
N THR A 251 12.70 -9.95 -0.66
CA THR A 251 12.99 -9.12 -1.84
C THR A 251 12.53 -9.81 -3.12
N PRO A 252 12.34 -9.08 -4.24
CA PRO A 252 11.88 -9.68 -5.50
C PRO A 252 12.82 -10.72 -6.13
N ASP A 253 14.07 -10.74 -5.72
CA ASP A 253 15.12 -11.68 -6.19
C ASP A 253 15.35 -12.84 -5.22
N GLU A 254 14.66 -12.88 -4.08
CA GLU A 254 14.71 -14.00 -3.13
C GLU A 254 13.70 -15.12 -3.47
N GLU A 255 13.98 -16.32 -2.98
CA GLU A 255 13.21 -17.53 -3.30
C GLU A 255 11.83 -17.60 -2.61
N GLY A 256 11.54 -16.74 -1.64
CA GLY A 256 10.28 -16.69 -0.91
C GLY A 256 10.39 -16.18 0.51
N PHE A 257 9.29 -16.25 1.25
CA PHE A 257 9.17 -15.67 2.60
C PHE A 257 10.12 -16.25 3.65
N THR A 258 10.66 -17.44 3.44
CA THR A 258 11.66 -18.06 4.34
C THR A 258 13.03 -17.44 4.22
N ALA A 259 13.27 -16.66 3.18
CA ALA A 259 14.53 -16.00 2.88
C ALA A 259 14.42 -14.46 3.00
N SER A 260 13.48 -13.97 3.83
CA SER A 260 13.20 -12.53 3.97
C SER A 260 14.46 -11.76 4.37
N GLY A 261 15.02 -10.99 3.43
CA GLY A 261 16.23 -10.20 3.61
C GLY A 261 16.00 -8.70 3.69
N ALA A 262 14.76 -8.23 3.53
CA ALA A 262 14.46 -6.80 3.58
C ALA A 262 13.67 -6.40 4.83
N LEU A 263 13.91 -5.18 5.28
CA LEU A 263 13.04 -4.45 6.20
C LEU A 263 12.13 -3.53 5.40
N ARG A 264 10.82 -3.60 5.67
CA ARG A 264 9.81 -2.73 5.05
C ARG A 264 9.28 -1.75 6.08
N MET A 265 9.39 -0.48 5.77
CA MET A 265 8.96 0.64 6.61
C MET A 265 7.95 1.52 5.88
N GLY A 266 7.09 2.19 6.65
CA GLY A 266 6.19 3.22 6.14
C GLY A 266 6.32 4.49 6.98
N VAL A 267 6.37 5.64 6.33
CA VAL A 267 6.57 6.94 6.99
C VAL A 267 5.27 7.64 7.36
N SER A 268 4.11 7.08 6.99
CA SER A 268 2.80 7.75 7.12
C SER A 268 2.45 8.14 8.54
N GLU A 269 2.64 7.23 9.51
CA GLU A 269 2.32 7.48 10.91
C GLU A 269 3.21 8.59 11.49
N MET A 270 4.53 8.47 11.32
CA MET A 270 5.45 9.46 11.88
C MET A 270 5.32 10.83 11.20
N THR A 271 4.94 10.88 9.91
CA THR A 271 4.54 12.13 9.26
C THR A 271 3.34 12.78 9.95
N ARG A 272 2.34 11.98 10.35
CA ARG A 272 1.18 12.49 11.14
C ARG A 272 1.58 12.97 12.53
N PHE A 273 2.67 12.51 13.09
CA PHE A 273 3.22 13.03 14.35
C PHE A 273 4.25 14.15 14.15
N GLY A 274 4.39 14.67 12.93
CA GLY A 274 5.18 15.86 12.64
C GLY A 274 6.66 15.59 12.32
N PHE A 275 7.03 14.33 12.04
CA PHE A 275 8.37 14.05 11.53
C PHE A 275 8.55 14.69 10.14
N GLY A 276 9.69 15.33 9.97
CA GLY A 276 10.15 15.87 8.71
C GLY A 276 11.56 15.36 8.39
N GLN A 277 12.25 16.05 7.50
CA GLN A 277 13.59 15.67 7.04
C GLN A 277 14.58 15.48 8.20
N THR A 278 14.58 16.39 9.18
CA THR A 278 15.52 16.37 10.32
C THR A 278 15.34 15.11 11.16
N GLU A 279 14.10 14.77 11.51
CA GLU A 279 13.75 13.64 12.36
C GLU A 279 13.99 12.32 11.65
N PHE A 280 13.67 12.23 10.37
CA PHE A 280 13.99 11.04 9.57
C PHE A 280 15.50 10.86 9.36
N THR A 281 16.28 11.95 9.30
CA THR A 281 17.74 11.87 9.26
C THR A 281 18.31 11.37 10.60
N GLU A 282 17.80 11.88 11.73
CA GLU A 282 18.17 11.40 13.07
C GLU A 282 17.83 9.91 13.22
N LEU A 283 16.61 9.50 12.85
CA LEU A 283 16.17 8.11 12.89
C LEU A 283 17.03 7.19 12.01
N ALA A 284 17.38 7.62 10.80
CA ALA A 284 18.24 6.85 9.89
C ALA A 284 19.63 6.57 10.51
N GLY A 285 20.20 7.57 11.18
CA GLY A 285 21.46 7.40 11.91
C GLY A 285 21.35 6.38 13.06
N LEU A 286 20.28 6.44 13.85
CA LEU A 286 20.01 5.50 14.93
C LEU A 286 19.80 4.07 14.39
N MET A 287 19.05 3.92 13.30
CA MET A 287 18.87 2.61 12.66
C MET A 287 20.19 2.03 12.13
N ALA A 288 21.05 2.84 11.53
CA ALA A 288 22.37 2.41 11.07
C ALA A 288 23.29 2.02 12.25
N ASP A 289 23.23 2.75 13.35
CA ASP A 289 23.95 2.40 14.59
C ASP A 289 23.48 1.06 15.17
N CYS A 290 22.16 0.84 15.17
CA CYS A 290 21.57 -0.42 15.63
C CYS A 290 21.93 -1.60 14.72
N ILE A 291 21.66 -1.49 13.41
CA ILE A 291 21.80 -2.61 12.46
C ILE A 291 23.27 -2.88 12.13
N LEU A 292 24.03 -1.84 11.76
CA LEU A 292 25.40 -2.02 11.25
C LEU A 292 26.45 -2.11 12.36
N ARG A 293 26.19 -1.51 13.52
CA ARG A 293 27.18 -1.38 14.60
C ARG A 293 26.76 -2.09 15.89
N GLY A 294 25.56 -2.67 15.94
CA GLY A 294 25.05 -3.41 17.10
C GLY A 294 24.86 -2.56 18.35
N LYS A 295 24.66 -1.25 18.21
CA LYS A 295 24.47 -0.35 19.37
C LYS A 295 23.04 -0.46 19.91
N ASP A 296 22.91 -0.34 21.21
CA ASP A 296 21.64 -0.05 21.87
C ASP A 296 21.32 1.44 21.68
N VAL A 297 20.20 1.73 21.02
CA VAL A 297 19.74 3.09 20.71
C VAL A 297 18.35 3.39 21.29
N GLY A 298 17.80 2.48 22.10
CA GLY A 298 16.43 2.55 22.60
C GLY A 298 16.11 3.82 23.36
N GLN A 299 17.07 4.37 24.12
CA GLN A 299 16.89 5.63 24.85
C GLN A 299 16.87 6.84 23.90
N GLU A 300 17.72 6.84 22.88
CA GLU A 300 17.76 7.90 21.84
C GLU A 300 16.45 7.93 21.05
N VAL A 301 15.97 6.75 20.63
CA VAL A 301 14.69 6.61 19.92
C VAL A 301 13.53 7.10 20.80
N SER A 302 13.51 6.73 22.08
CA SER A 302 12.49 7.19 23.03
C SER A 302 12.52 8.72 23.20
N ARG A 303 13.72 9.31 23.28
CA ARG A 303 13.88 10.78 23.33
C ARG A 303 13.42 11.46 22.04
N LEU A 304 13.76 10.91 20.89
CA LEU A 304 13.29 11.40 19.61
C LEU A 304 11.75 11.37 19.56
N ARG A 305 11.15 10.21 19.85
CA ARG A 305 9.68 10.02 19.80
C ARG A 305 8.92 10.91 20.77
N SER A 306 9.45 11.14 21.97
CA SER A 306 8.78 11.95 23.02
C SER A 306 8.57 13.43 22.65
N ARG A 307 9.33 13.94 21.69
CA ARG A 307 9.17 15.33 21.19
C ARG A 307 7.97 15.49 20.26
N TYR A 308 7.42 14.39 19.71
CA TYR A 308 6.44 14.38 18.65
C TYR A 308 5.19 13.58 19.06
N THR A 309 4.38 14.14 19.93
CA THR A 309 3.18 13.50 20.50
C THR A 309 1.86 14.06 19.95
N THR A 310 1.93 15.21 19.29
CA THR A 310 0.75 15.87 18.69
C THR A 310 0.48 15.30 17.31
N MET A 311 -0.76 14.89 17.07
CA MET A 311 -1.20 14.41 15.77
C MET A 311 -1.55 15.56 14.84
N HIS A 312 -1.09 15.50 13.59
CA HIS A 312 -1.43 16.43 12.52
C HIS A 312 -2.40 15.79 11.52
N TYR A 313 -2.90 16.58 10.59
CA TYR A 313 -3.85 16.17 9.55
C TYR A 313 -5.14 15.58 10.13
N CYS A 314 -5.61 16.14 11.24
CA CYS A 314 -6.87 15.84 11.91
C CYS A 314 -7.61 17.14 12.31
N PHE A 315 -8.91 17.04 12.51
CA PHE A 315 -9.70 18.15 13.02
C PHE A 315 -9.54 18.23 14.54
N ASP A 316 -8.85 19.25 15.03
CA ASP A 316 -8.54 19.47 16.45
C ASP A 316 -8.84 20.90 16.94
N GLY A 317 -9.34 21.75 16.05
CA GLY A 317 -9.64 23.16 16.36
C GLY A 317 -10.80 23.34 17.34
N PRO A 318 -10.93 24.56 17.96
CA PRO A 318 -11.99 24.87 18.93
C PRO A 318 -13.40 24.66 18.35
N GLU A 319 -13.61 24.94 17.08
CA GLU A 319 -14.91 24.73 16.41
C GLU A 319 -15.29 23.25 16.37
N PHE A 320 -14.31 22.36 16.10
CA PHE A 320 -14.53 20.92 16.13
C PHE A 320 -14.83 20.44 17.54
N GLN A 321 -14.09 20.90 18.54
CA GLN A 321 -14.33 20.55 19.96
C GLN A 321 -15.72 20.96 20.39
N THR A 322 -16.15 22.19 20.06
CA THR A 322 -17.51 22.67 20.34
C THR A 322 -18.59 21.81 19.67
N ALA A 323 -18.40 21.45 18.41
CA ALA A 323 -19.33 20.58 17.68
C ALA A 323 -19.40 19.18 18.30
N LEU A 324 -18.25 18.64 18.72
CA LEU A 324 -18.15 17.33 19.38
C LEU A 324 -18.88 17.35 20.74
N GLU A 325 -18.67 18.38 21.55
CA GLU A 325 -19.36 18.55 22.86
C GLU A 325 -20.87 18.64 22.69
N GLN A 326 -21.35 19.40 21.69
CA GLN A 326 -22.77 19.48 21.37
C GLN A 326 -23.34 18.12 20.94
N PHE A 327 -22.63 17.39 20.11
CA PHE A 327 -23.03 16.05 19.68
C PHE A 327 -23.09 15.08 20.87
N MET A 328 -22.06 15.06 21.72
CA MET A 328 -22.00 14.19 22.90
C MET A 328 -23.15 14.51 23.87
N GLY A 329 -23.47 15.78 24.07
CA GLY A 329 -24.62 16.22 24.88
C GLY A 329 -25.97 15.75 24.31
N GLN A 330 -26.13 15.68 22.98
CA GLN A 330 -27.35 15.19 22.34
C GLN A 330 -27.51 13.65 22.42
N VAL A 331 -26.44 12.90 22.45
CA VAL A 331 -26.48 11.41 22.53
C VAL A 331 -26.41 10.89 23.97
N GLY A 332 -26.33 11.78 24.96
CA GLY A 332 -26.43 11.43 26.38
C GLY A 332 -25.15 10.81 26.98
N PHE A 333 -23.98 11.21 26.48
CA PHE A 333 -22.69 10.90 27.06
C PHE A 333 -22.15 12.04 27.88
#